data_a2f03caac4669ada3a17c7daeb93283e
#
_entry.id   a2f03caac4669ada3a17c7daeb93283e
#
_cell.length_a   1.000
_cell.length_b   1.000
_cell.length_c   1.000
_cell.angle_alpha   90.00
_cell.angle_beta   90.00
_cell.angle_gamma   90.00
#
_symmetry.space_group_name_H-M   'P 1'
#
loop_
_entity.id
_entity.type
_entity.pdbx_description
1 polymer ?
#
loop_
_entity_poly.entity_id
_entity_poly.type
_entity_poly.pdbx_seq_one_letter_code
_entity_poly.pdbx_strand_id
1 'polypeptide(L)'
;RNRIVKWLDYTKAGTNTASSTAFDFGTKSALQNAFNDNNLSYLKDGSGKASGLIGVWPDKAVTMLDNHDTGPVPYGQDLWIFPGSKVLNGYAYILTHPGTPMVWWPHYFDWGIRTEIDKMIKLRKDNLLSSTSTLNIVAATNNLYAAIIDDKVAMKLGSDNWSPSGTGWTLKISGNTSFRGTGDQPT
;
A
#
# COMPACT_ATOMS: atom_id res chain seq x y z
N ARG A 1 -6.42 -0.79 14.67
CA ARG A 1 -7.15 0.30 13.99
C ARG A 1 -7.88 1.23 14.97
N ASN A 2 -8.76 0.73 15.81
CA ASN A 2 -9.58 1.57 16.71
C ASN A 2 -8.76 2.40 17.73
N ARG A 3 -7.62 1.88 18.20
CA ARG A 3 -6.73 2.62 19.12
C ARG A 3 -6.07 3.81 18.44
N ILE A 4 -5.62 3.66 17.20
CA ILE A 4 -5.02 4.74 16.40
C ILE A 4 -6.06 5.83 16.12
N VAL A 5 -7.28 5.44 15.71
CA VAL A 5 -8.36 6.39 15.47
C VAL A 5 -8.68 7.20 16.75
N LYS A 6 -8.79 6.54 17.89
CA LYS A 6 -9.01 7.22 19.19
C LYS A 6 -7.87 8.19 19.53
N TRP A 7 -6.63 7.78 19.29
CA TRP A 7 -5.48 8.64 19.52
C TRP A 7 -5.48 9.88 18.62
N LEU A 8 -5.76 9.70 17.32
CA LEU A 8 -5.90 10.79 16.36
C LEU A 8 -7.04 11.73 16.75
N ASP A 9 -8.19 11.20 17.16
CA ASP A 9 -9.31 11.98 17.68
C ASP A 9 -8.90 12.81 18.91
N TYR A 10 -8.12 12.24 19.80
CA TYR A 10 -7.60 12.94 20.98
C TYR A 10 -6.67 14.10 20.61
N THR A 11 -5.90 13.99 19.52
CA THR A 11 -5.00 15.07 19.04
C THR A 11 -5.75 16.28 18.47
N LYS A 12 -7.07 16.23 18.32
CA LYS A 12 -7.89 17.39 17.92
C LYS A 12 -7.84 18.52 18.94
N ALA A 13 -7.58 18.23 20.21
CA ALA A 13 -7.27 19.18 21.29
C ALA A 13 -8.09 20.48 21.25
N GLY A 14 -9.43 20.37 21.15
CA GLY A 14 -10.32 21.54 21.08
C GLY A 14 -10.49 22.17 19.69
N THR A 15 -9.84 21.62 18.67
CA THR A 15 -10.09 21.96 17.25
C THR A 15 -10.92 20.86 16.59
N ASN A 16 -11.66 21.19 15.52
CA ASN A 16 -12.46 20.20 14.81
C ASN A 16 -11.64 19.29 13.88
N THR A 17 -10.32 19.47 13.82
CA THR A 17 -9.43 18.74 12.92
C THR A 17 -8.26 18.12 13.68
N ALA A 18 -7.97 16.84 13.45
CA ALA A 18 -6.77 16.22 13.96
C ALA A 18 -5.54 16.84 13.28
N SER A 19 -4.59 17.33 14.10
CA SER A 19 -3.36 17.95 13.61
C SER A 19 -2.28 16.91 13.22
N SER A 20 -2.41 15.67 13.73
CA SER A 20 -1.42 14.61 13.54
C SER A 20 -1.82 13.61 12.47
N THR A 21 -0.84 12.94 11.92
CA THR A 21 -0.98 11.72 11.10
C THR A 21 -0.37 10.53 11.86
N ALA A 22 -0.63 9.32 11.41
CA ALA A 22 -0.07 8.13 12.02
C ALA A 22 0.43 7.14 10.97
N PHE A 23 1.51 6.43 11.26
CA PHE A 23 1.92 5.28 10.46
C PHE A 23 0.82 4.23 10.45
N ASP A 24 0.42 3.81 9.26
CA ASP A 24 -0.64 2.83 9.07
C ASP A 24 -0.12 1.40 9.16
N PHE A 25 0.23 0.98 10.35
CA PHE A 25 0.60 -0.40 10.63
C PHE A 25 -0.55 -1.38 10.33
N GLY A 26 -1.79 -0.91 10.34
CA GLY A 26 -2.94 -1.73 9.97
C GLY A 26 -2.93 -2.13 8.50
N THR A 27 -2.64 -1.20 7.60
CA THR A 27 -2.47 -1.48 6.17
C THR A 27 -1.23 -2.35 5.92
N LYS A 28 -0.08 -2.06 6.58
CA LYS A 28 1.11 -2.93 6.51
C LYS A 28 0.77 -4.36 6.92
N SER A 29 0.07 -4.54 8.05
CA SER A 29 -0.35 -5.87 8.54
C SER A 29 -1.23 -6.60 7.53
N ALA A 30 -2.23 -5.92 6.99
CA ALA A 30 -3.14 -6.51 6.02
C ALA A 30 -2.41 -6.97 4.75
N LEU A 31 -1.51 -6.13 4.21
CA LEU A 31 -0.68 -6.48 3.05
C LEU A 31 0.24 -7.67 3.35
N GLN A 32 0.93 -7.65 4.49
CA GLN A 32 1.88 -8.69 4.86
C GLN A 32 1.19 -10.04 5.05
N ASN A 33 0.06 -10.06 5.76
CA ASN A 33 -0.74 -11.27 5.93
C ASN A 33 -1.32 -11.75 4.60
N ALA A 34 -1.83 -10.84 3.76
CA ALA A 34 -2.37 -11.20 2.44
C ALA A 34 -1.32 -11.90 1.56
N PHE A 35 -0.07 -11.45 1.60
CA PHE A 35 1.00 -12.06 0.82
C PHE A 35 1.55 -13.33 1.46
N ASN A 36 1.68 -13.40 2.78
CA ASN A 36 2.17 -14.59 3.49
C ASN A 36 1.20 -15.77 3.36
N ASP A 37 -0.10 -15.49 3.48
CA ASP A 37 -1.14 -16.52 3.43
C ASP A 37 -1.68 -16.76 2.01
N ASN A 38 -1.14 -16.04 1.00
CA ASN A 38 -1.66 -16.03 -0.38
C ASN A 38 -3.18 -15.76 -0.43
N ASN A 39 -3.63 -14.80 0.36
CA ASN A 39 -5.05 -14.46 0.50
C ASN A 39 -5.30 -12.95 0.41
N LEU A 40 -5.52 -12.46 -0.80
CA LEU A 40 -5.73 -11.02 -1.05
C LEU A 40 -7.08 -10.50 -0.52
N SER A 41 -7.99 -11.38 -0.06
CA SER A 41 -9.25 -10.94 0.56
C SER A 41 -9.03 -10.13 1.83
N TYR A 42 -7.87 -10.29 2.50
CA TYR A 42 -7.52 -9.51 3.70
C TYR A 42 -7.35 -8.01 3.44
N LEU A 43 -7.22 -7.59 2.19
CA LEU A 43 -7.10 -6.18 1.81
C LEU A 43 -8.43 -5.42 1.85
N LYS A 44 -9.54 -6.14 2.05
CA LYS A 44 -10.87 -5.58 2.27
C LYS A 44 -11.42 -6.02 3.62
N ASP A 45 -11.88 -5.07 4.42
CA ASP A 45 -12.47 -5.38 5.73
C ASP A 45 -13.93 -5.82 5.63
N GLY A 46 -14.50 -6.29 6.77
CA GLY A 46 -15.88 -6.76 6.83
C GLY A 46 -16.95 -5.69 6.54
N SER A 47 -16.57 -4.41 6.46
CA SER A 47 -17.46 -3.32 6.03
C SER A 47 -17.31 -2.95 4.55
N GLY A 48 -16.48 -3.69 3.80
CA GLY A 48 -16.22 -3.46 2.39
C GLY A 48 -15.18 -2.38 2.09
N LYS A 49 -14.52 -1.83 3.12
CA LYS A 49 -13.49 -0.81 2.99
C LYS A 49 -12.09 -1.43 2.97
N ALA A 50 -11.09 -0.65 2.56
CA ALA A 50 -9.71 -1.08 2.68
C ALA A 50 -9.34 -1.39 4.13
N SER A 51 -8.59 -2.46 4.35
CA SER A 51 -8.06 -2.81 5.66
C SER A 51 -6.99 -1.82 6.09
N GLY A 52 -7.01 -1.42 7.37
CA GLY A 52 -6.08 -0.45 7.92
C GLY A 52 -6.68 0.92 8.17
N LEU A 53 -5.82 1.90 8.44
CA LEU A 53 -6.24 3.28 8.69
C LEU A 53 -6.76 3.95 7.42
N ILE A 54 -6.21 3.61 6.25
CA ILE A 54 -6.68 4.12 4.96
C ILE A 54 -8.16 3.86 4.70
N GLY A 55 -8.75 2.81 5.25
CA GLY A 55 -10.17 2.51 5.10
C GLY A 55 -11.08 3.30 6.04
N VAL A 56 -10.51 3.99 7.04
CA VAL A 56 -11.27 4.70 8.08
C VAL A 56 -11.02 6.20 8.04
N TRP A 57 -9.74 6.57 7.90
CA TRP A 57 -9.31 7.96 7.94
C TRP A 57 -8.08 8.17 7.04
N PRO A 58 -8.26 8.09 5.71
CA PRO A 58 -7.14 8.02 4.78
C PRO A 58 -6.25 9.26 4.79
N ASP A 59 -6.77 10.47 5.03
CA ASP A 59 -5.95 11.69 5.10
C ASP A 59 -5.02 11.74 6.33
N LYS A 60 -5.22 10.85 7.31
CA LYS A 60 -4.37 10.69 8.48
C LYS A 60 -3.44 9.47 8.39
N ALA A 61 -3.60 8.66 7.36
CA ALA A 61 -2.82 7.45 7.18
C ALA A 61 -1.50 7.74 6.45
N VAL A 62 -0.36 7.47 7.09
CA VAL A 62 0.94 7.37 6.44
C VAL A 62 1.18 5.89 6.15
N THR A 63 0.94 5.49 4.90
CA THR A 63 1.10 4.09 4.48
C THR A 63 2.57 3.77 4.22
N MET A 64 3.00 2.58 4.62
CA MET A 64 4.39 2.15 4.50
C MET A 64 4.48 0.62 4.33
N LEU A 65 5.61 0.16 3.83
CA LEU A 65 5.99 -1.27 3.84
C LEU A 65 6.97 -1.54 4.98
N ASP A 66 8.06 -0.79 5.03
CA ASP A 66 9.04 -0.84 6.10
C ASP A 66 9.47 0.58 6.53
N ASN A 67 10.07 0.65 7.73
CA ASN A 67 10.69 1.82 8.31
C ASN A 67 11.91 1.40 9.14
N HIS A 68 12.51 2.33 9.90
CA HIS A 68 13.66 2.07 10.74
C HIS A 68 13.42 1.04 11.87
N ASP A 69 12.15 0.82 12.26
CA ASP A 69 11.81 -0.20 13.26
C ASP A 69 11.59 -1.58 12.62
N THR A 70 10.89 -1.60 11.50
CA THR A 70 10.39 -2.87 10.93
C THR A 70 11.30 -3.49 9.89
N GLY A 71 12.08 -2.66 9.19
CA GLY A 71 12.90 -3.10 8.08
C GLY A 71 14.15 -3.87 8.49
N PRO A 72 14.84 -4.50 7.53
CA PRO A 72 16.03 -5.29 7.80
C PRO A 72 17.24 -4.44 8.22
N VAL A 73 18.14 -5.03 8.99
CA VAL A 73 19.46 -4.45 9.29
C VAL A 73 20.26 -4.29 7.99
N PRO A 74 21.22 -3.33 7.90
CA PRO A 74 21.66 -2.41 8.97
C PRO A 74 20.77 -1.17 9.12
N TYR A 75 19.75 -0.98 8.29
CA TYR A 75 18.93 0.24 8.23
C TYR A 75 17.65 0.17 9.08
N GLY A 76 17.28 -1.03 9.52
CA GLY A 76 16.13 -1.28 10.39
C GLY A 76 16.52 -2.18 11.56
N GLN A 77 15.53 -2.53 12.39
CA GLN A 77 15.70 -3.32 13.62
C GLN A 77 15.22 -4.78 13.48
N ASP A 78 14.89 -5.24 12.26
CA ASP A 78 14.36 -6.58 11.97
C ASP A 78 13.06 -6.95 12.72
N LEU A 79 12.32 -5.98 13.24
CA LEU A 79 11.18 -6.29 14.11
C LEU A 79 9.99 -6.85 13.35
N TRP A 80 9.81 -6.46 12.10
CA TRP A 80 8.64 -6.87 11.32
C TRP A 80 8.83 -6.59 9.82
N ILE A 81 9.79 -7.26 9.21
CA ILE A 81 10.20 -7.05 7.82
C ILE A 81 9.07 -7.40 6.85
N PHE A 82 8.86 -6.56 5.86
CA PHE A 82 7.92 -6.85 4.77
C PHE A 82 8.50 -7.93 3.85
N PRO A 83 7.69 -8.90 3.34
CA PRO A 83 8.20 -9.96 2.47
C PRO A 83 8.92 -9.40 1.24
N GLY A 84 10.23 -9.62 1.14
CA GLY A 84 11.08 -9.01 0.11
C GLY A 84 10.60 -9.25 -1.31
N SER A 85 10.17 -10.49 -1.62
CA SER A 85 9.60 -10.85 -2.93
C SER A 85 8.28 -10.15 -3.26
N LYS A 86 7.66 -9.45 -2.31
CA LYS A 86 6.36 -8.77 -2.44
C LYS A 86 6.45 -7.25 -2.30
N VAL A 87 7.65 -6.69 -2.13
CA VAL A 87 7.84 -5.25 -1.93
C VAL A 87 7.26 -4.43 -3.09
N LEU A 88 7.47 -4.82 -4.35
CA LEU A 88 6.87 -4.12 -5.49
C LEU A 88 5.34 -4.22 -5.52
N ASN A 89 4.77 -5.34 -5.10
CA ASN A 89 3.31 -5.49 -4.95
C ASN A 89 2.77 -4.55 -3.85
N GLY A 90 3.50 -4.46 -2.74
CA GLY A 90 3.17 -3.54 -1.66
C GLY A 90 3.23 -2.07 -2.12
N TYR A 91 4.29 -1.68 -2.86
CA TYR A 91 4.37 -0.33 -3.45
C TYR A 91 3.28 -0.07 -4.48
N ALA A 92 2.93 -1.05 -5.32
CA ALA A 92 1.80 -0.92 -6.24
C ALA A 92 0.50 -0.60 -5.47
N TYR A 93 0.29 -1.23 -4.31
CA TYR A 93 -0.85 -0.94 -3.45
C TYR A 93 -0.77 0.46 -2.85
N ILE A 94 0.26 0.78 -2.05
CA ILE A 94 0.29 2.04 -1.29
C ILE A 94 0.46 3.28 -2.17
N LEU A 95 1.10 3.18 -3.35
CA LEU A 95 1.28 4.29 -4.28
C LEU A 95 0.05 4.56 -5.15
N THR A 96 -0.88 3.62 -5.27
CA THR A 96 -2.14 3.83 -5.99
C THR A 96 -3.31 4.19 -5.07
N HIS A 97 -3.28 3.74 -3.82
CA HIS A 97 -4.37 3.91 -2.85
C HIS A 97 -4.37 5.29 -2.18
N PRO A 98 -5.49 5.69 -1.53
CA PRO A 98 -5.51 6.87 -0.67
C PRO A 98 -4.53 6.73 0.51
N GLY A 99 -4.34 7.80 1.27
CA GLY A 99 -3.27 7.90 2.26
C GLY A 99 -2.02 8.58 1.71
N THR A 100 -1.09 8.87 2.59
CA THR A 100 0.23 9.44 2.25
C THR A 100 1.25 8.31 2.19
N PRO A 101 1.69 7.86 1.02
CA PRO A 101 2.64 6.76 0.92
C PRO A 101 4.03 7.21 1.31
N MET A 102 4.69 6.41 2.14
CA MET A 102 6.10 6.54 2.48
C MET A 102 6.91 5.48 1.72
N VAL A 103 7.95 5.91 1.02
CA VAL A 103 8.94 5.03 0.40
C VAL A 103 10.14 4.93 1.32
N TRP A 104 10.48 3.72 1.73
CA TRP A 104 11.61 3.49 2.60
C TRP A 104 12.93 3.58 1.83
N TRP A 105 13.91 4.31 2.39
CA TRP A 105 15.18 4.62 1.75
C TRP A 105 15.91 3.41 1.15
N PRO A 106 16.14 2.30 1.89
CA PRO A 106 16.83 1.15 1.35
C PRO A 106 16.12 0.50 0.16
N HIS A 107 14.79 0.40 0.18
CA HIS A 107 14.04 -0.11 -0.97
C HIS A 107 14.30 0.72 -2.23
N TYR A 108 14.41 2.03 -2.06
CA TYR A 108 14.54 2.94 -3.19
C TYR A 108 15.97 3.01 -3.72
N PHE A 109 16.97 3.04 -2.85
CA PHE A 109 18.36 3.28 -3.25
C PHE A 109 19.20 2.00 -3.35
N ASP A 110 18.94 0.99 -2.51
CA ASP A 110 19.85 -0.14 -2.33
C ASP A 110 19.33 -1.44 -2.94
N TRP A 111 18.00 -1.56 -3.15
CA TRP A 111 17.39 -2.81 -3.60
C TRP A 111 17.29 -2.95 -5.13
N GLY A 112 17.72 -1.96 -5.89
CA GLY A 112 17.68 -2.01 -7.36
C GLY A 112 16.28 -1.91 -7.98
N ILE A 113 15.27 -1.55 -7.19
CA ILE A 113 13.85 -1.45 -7.63
C ILE A 113 13.37 -0.01 -7.80
N ARG A 114 14.29 0.94 -7.81
CA ARG A 114 13.99 2.38 -7.93
C ARG A 114 13.18 2.70 -9.16
N THR A 115 13.54 2.14 -10.31
CA THR A 115 12.87 2.41 -11.58
C THR A 115 11.38 2.07 -11.54
N GLU A 116 11.04 0.95 -10.90
CA GLU A 116 9.65 0.50 -10.75
C GLU A 116 8.89 1.41 -9.78
N ILE A 117 9.52 1.80 -8.69
CA ILE A 117 8.95 2.75 -7.71
C ILE A 117 8.71 4.11 -8.39
N ASP A 118 9.68 4.63 -9.16
CA ASP A 118 9.56 5.91 -9.88
C ASP A 118 8.38 5.90 -10.86
N LYS A 119 8.17 4.79 -11.60
CA LYS A 119 7.00 4.63 -12.49
C LYS A 119 5.69 4.75 -11.72
N MET A 120 5.60 4.13 -10.53
CA MET A 120 4.38 4.17 -9.70
C MET A 120 4.18 5.57 -9.07
N ILE A 121 5.26 6.22 -8.62
CA ILE A 121 5.21 7.62 -8.15
C ILE A 121 4.75 8.55 -9.28
N LYS A 122 5.28 8.36 -10.49
CA LYS A 122 4.86 9.15 -11.66
C LYS A 122 3.39 8.90 -11.98
N LEU A 123 2.93 7.65 -11.98
CA LEU A 123 1.52 7.32 -12.17
C LEU A 123 0.62 8.05 -11.17
N ARG A 124 0.98 8.04 -9.87
CA ARG A 124 0.26 8.74 -8.81
C ARG A 124 0.17 10.24 -9.09
N LYS A 125 1.30 10.88 -9.44
CA LYS A 125 1.38 12.31 -9.73
C LYS A 125 0.61 12.70 -10.98
N ASP A 126 0.78 11.98 -12.08
CA ASP A 126 0.13 12.27 -13.36
C ASP A 126 -1.40 12.19 -13.25
N ASN A 127 -1.93 11.33 -12.38
CA ASN A 127 -3.37 11.17 -12.16
C ASN A 127 -3.89 11.98 -10.96
N LEU A 128 -3.04 12.78 -10.31
CA LEU A 128 -3.38 13.62 -9.17
C LEU A 128 -3.98 12.82 -7.99
N LEU A 129 -3.53 11.58 -7.78
CA LEU A 129 -3.98 10.79 -6.65
C LEU A 129 -3.48 11.41 -5.34
N SER A 130 -4.38 11.56 -4.38
CA SER A 130 -4.14 12.20 -3.09
C SER A 130 -4.37 11.24 -1.91
N SER A 131 -4.17 11.74 -0.70
CA SER A 131 -4.52 11.00 0.51
C SER A 131 -6.02 10.77 0.66
N THR A 132 -6.85 11.59 0.00
CA THR A 132 -8.32 11.54 0.06
C THR A 132 -8.96 11.03 -1.23
N SER A 133 -8.17 10.48 -2.14
CA SER A 133 -8.69 9.86 -3.37
C SER A 133 -9.76 8.82 -3.05
N THR A 134 -10.81 8.79 -3.87
CA THR A 134 -11.89 7.82 -3.73
C THR A 134 -11.41 6.43 -4.11
N LEU A 135 -11.70 5.45 -3.28
CA LEU A 135 -11.34 4.05 -3.51
C LEU A 135 -12.58 3.19 -3.69
N ASN A 136 -12.69 2.54 -4.83
CA ASN A 136 -13.69 1.52 -5.12
C ASN A 136 -13.03 0.15 -5.24
N ILE A 137 -13.19 -0.73 -4.25
CA ILE A 137 -12.68 -2.10 -4.27
C ILE A 137 -13.68 -2.96 -5.05
N VAL A 138 -13.29 -3.32 -6.28
CA VAL A 138 -14.13 -4.09 -7.21
C VAL A 138 -14.12 -5.59 -6.88
N ALA A 139 -12.95 -6.10 -6.48
CA ALA A 139 -12.79 -7.50 -6.09
C ALA A 139 -11.77 -7.64 -4.95
N ALA A 140 -12.03 -8.58 -4.06
CA ALA A 140 -11.08 -9.01 -3.02
C ALA A 140 -11.37 -10.48 -2.69
N THR A 141 -10.68 -11.37 -3.36
CA THR A 141 -10.72 -12.83 -3.17
C THR A 141 -9.34 -13.32 -2.76
N ASN A 142 -9.15 -14.62 -2.59
CA ASN A 142 -7.82 -15.17 -2.29
C ASN A 142 -6.81 -14.80 -3.39
N ASN A 143 -7.20 -14.90 -4.67
CA ASN A 143 -6.29 -14.79 -5.81
C ASN A 143 -6.41 -13.46 -6.58
N LEU A 144 -7.31 -12.57 -6.16
CA LEU A 144 -7.54 -11.29 -6.84
C LEU A 144 -7.86 -10.19 -5.84
N TYR A 145 -7.10 -9.12 -5.92
CA TYR A 145 -7.52 -7.81 -5.43
C TYR A 145 -7.56 -6.86 -6.62
N ALA A 146 -8.67 -6.16 -6.81
CA ALA A 146 -8.83 -5.17 -7.86
C ALA A 146 -9.56 -3.94 -7.32
N ALA A 147 -9.05 -2.77 -7.65
CA ALA A 147 -9.62 -1.51 -7.21
C ALA A 147 -9.52 -0.44 -8.30
N ILE A 148 -10.46 0.50 -8.26
CA ILE A 148 -10.47 1.70 -9.09
C ILE A 148 -10.35 2.91 -8.17
N ILE A 149 -9.43 3.83 -8.50
CA ILE A 149 -9.12 5.00 -7.71
C ILE A 149 -9.43 6.25 -8.54
N ASP A 150 -10.32 7.12 -8.01
CA ASP A 150 -10.81 8.36 -8.63
C ASP A 150 -11.33 8.18 -10.07
N ASP A 151 -11.78 6.97 -10.44
CA ASP A 151 -12.14 6.59 -11.82
C ASP A 151 -11.01 6.84 -12.85
N LYS A 152 -9.76 6.98 -12.39
CA LYS A 152 -8.58 7.31 -13.21
C LYS A 152 -7.54 6.21 -13.24
N VAL A 153 -7.36 5.50 -12.13
CA VAL A 153 -6.37 4.44 -11.99
C VAL A 153 -7.05 3.15 -11.59
N ALA A 154 -6.84 2.12 -12.39
CA ALA A 154 -7.23 0.75 -12.07
C ALA A 154 -6.00 -0.04 -11.61
N MET A 155 -6.11 -0.72 -10.49
CA MET A 155 -5.04 -1.48 -9.86
C MET A 155 -5.47 -2.93 -9.63
N LYS A 156 -4.56 -3.87 -9.91
CA LYS A 156 -4.77 -5.30 -9.72
C LYS A 156 -3.58 -5.95 -9.03
N LEU A 157 -3.85 -6.83 -8.08
CA LEU A 157 -2.90 -7.81 -7.52
C LEU A 157 -3.49 -9.22 -7.68
N GLY A 158 -2.61 -10.21 -7.77
CA GLY A 158 -3.00 -11.63 -7.83
C GLY A 158 -2.99 -12.24 -9.22
N SER A 159 -3.28 -13.55 -9.26
CA SER A 159 -3.17 -14.38 -10.47
C SER A 159 -4.43 -14.38 -11.35
N ASP A 160 -5.60 -14.18 -10.75
CA ASP A 160 -6.86 -14.25 -11.50
C ASP A 160 -6.97 -13.10 -12.51
N ASN A 161 -7.57 -13.39 -13.65
CA ASN A 161 -7.77 -12.41 -14.70
C ASN A 161 -8.78 -11.35 -14.28
N TRP A 162 -8.42 -10.09 -14.49
CA TRP A 162 -9.31 -8.96 -14.32
C TRP A 162 -8.85 -7.79 -15.17
N SER A 163 -9.80 -7.07 -15.71
CA SER A 163 -9.59 -5.79 -16.39
C SER A 163 -10.73 -4.85 -16.00
N PRO A 164 -10.47 -3.54 -15.89
CA PRO A 164 -11.53 -2.58 -15.64
C PRO A 164 -12.54 -2.58 -16.80
N SER A 165 -13.81 -2.40 -16.48
CA SER A 165 -14.86 -2.29 -17.48
C SER A 165 -14.83 -0.95 -18.22
N GLY A 166 -15.41 -0.92 -19.43
CA GLY A 166 -15.46 0.29 -20.26
C GLY A 166 -14.25 0.44 -21.18
N THR A 167 -14.25 1.51 -21.95
CA THR A 167 -13.20 1.85 -22.92
C THR A 167 -12.25 2.91 -22.37
N GLY A 168 -11.09 3.08 -23.00
CA GLY A 168 -10.13 4.15 -22.65
C GLY A 168 -9.06 3.74 -21.62
N TRP A 169 -9.13 2.55 -21.04
CA TRP A 169 -8.10 2.05 -20.14
C TRP A 169 -6.84 1.66 -20.89
N THR A 170 -5.69 2.11 -20.41
CA THR A 170 -4.37 1.78 -20.97
C THR A 170 -3.49 1.19 -19.89
N LEU A 171 -2.90 0.01 -20.16
CA LEU A 171 -1.92 -0.59 -19.26
C LEU A 171 -0.66 0.28 -19.17
N LYS A 172 -0.33 0.78 -18.00
CA LYS A 172 0.83 1.64 -17.75
C LYS A 172 1.98 0.89 -17.09
N ILE A 173 1.68 0.00 -16.17
CA ILE A 173 2.68 -0.75 -15.41
C ILE A 173 2.17 -2.18 -15.30
N SER A 174 3.00 -3.14 -15.71
CA SER A 174 2.81 -4.55 -15.44
C SER A 174 4.12 -5.12 -14.93
N GLY A 175 4.05 -6.04 -13.99
CA GLY A 175 5.20 -6.75 -13.49
C GLY A 175 4.77 -8.13 -13.03
N ASN A 176 5.45 -9.16 -13.52
CA ASN A 176 5.48 -10.42 -12.82
C ASN A 176 6.52 -10.24 -11.72
N THR A 177 6.08 -9.84 -10.54
CA THR A 177 6.97 -9.57 -9.41
C THR A 177 7.46 -10.87 -8.78
N SER A 178 7.93 -11.80 -9.59
CA SER A 178 8.91 -12.76 -9.14
C SER A 178 10.27 -12.05 -9.07
N PHE A 179 10.41 -11.12 -8.13
CA PHE A 179 11.72 -10.78 -7.66
C PHE A 179 12.26 -12.07 -7.03
N ARG A 180 13.18 -12.73 -7.70
CA ARG A 180 14.02 -13.75 -7.09
C ARG A 180 15.03 -13.01 -6.19
N GLY A 181 14.54 -12.44 -5.10
CA GLY A 181 15.35 -12.28 -3.95
C GLY A 181 15.57 -13.69 -3.42
N THR A 182 16.69 -14.31 -3.76
CA THR A 182 17.35 -15.19 -2.83
C THR A 182 17.40 -14.41 -1.53
N GLY A 183 17.18 -15.05 -0.37
CA GLY A 183 17.18 -14.38 0.94
C GLY A 183 18.49 -13.67 1.31
N ASP A 184 19.23 -13.26 0.33
CA ASP A 184 20.48 -12.54 0.40
C ASP A 184 20.15 -11.06 0.15
N GLN A 185 20.22 -10.30 1.23
CA GLN A 185 20.45 -8.87 1.17
C GLN A 185 21.61 -8.63 0.20
N PRO A 186 21.57 -7.60 -0.68
CA PRO A 186 22.78 -7.21 -1.40
C PRO A 186 23.84 -6.90 -0.35
N THR A 187 24.93 -7.67 -0.38
CA THR A 187 26.12 -7.46 0.44
C THR A 187 26.80 -6.13 0.13
#